data_cff6ad0df559d680c9dd7a7ded6e225d
#
_entry.id   cff6ad0df559d680c9dd7a7ded6e225d
#
_cell.length_a   1.000
_cell.length_b   1.000
_cell.length_c   1.000
_cell.angle_alpha   90.00
_cell.angle_beta   90.00
_cell.angle_gamma   90.00
#
_symmetry.space_group_name_H-M   'P 1'
#
loop_
_entity.id
_entity.type
_entity.pdbx_description
1 polymer ?
#
loop_
_entity_poly.entity_id
_entity_poly.type
_entity_poly.pdbx_seq_one_letter_code
_entity_poly.pdbx_strand_id
1 'polypeptide(L)'
;MRWSAAPCPPRELLCLRESSLAPRRIVGIDLASGAARTVLDPNPEFASRAKPRVERLRWTNPAGLPAWGDLVLPAGRPPAKGWPLVIVQYTSRGFLRGGTGDEYPILPLAANGIAVLSFQRPPLVVQARPNLSSAEAVAAVLRNWDERRSTHASLEAGLAKLAARGDIDRDRMGITGLSDGSTTARYALVAGVSFRAASLSTCCRYLRSDLIYGGTVLADEMRAMGFPKVADDDPAFWAPISLPLAAHRLRTPILFQLADEEGLFALETFAALRENDVPVELRIFPDEHHIKWQPAHRAAVYARNLDWFRFWLRGEEDPDPAKREQYRRWQDWRDHSALTRPLASAP
;
A
#
# COMPACT_ATOMS: atom_id res chain seq x y z
N MET A 1 15.04 40.10 43.13
CA MET A 1 13.91 40.40 42.20
C MET A 1 13.29 39.09 41.76
N ARG A 2 12.05 38.82 42.18
CA ARG A 2 11.30 37.64 41.66
C ARG A 2 10.48 38.13 40.49
N TRP A 3 10.76 37.64 39.29
CA TRP A 3 9.94 37.85 38.13
C TRP A 3 8.73 36.92 38.24
N SER A 4 7.58 37.42 38.65
CA SER A 4 6.31 36.76 38.48
C SER A 4 5.72 37.28 37.16
N ALA A 5 6.06 36.66 36.06
CA ALA A 5 5.30 36.83 34.85
C ALA A 5 3.97 36.09 35.05
N ALA A 6 2.87 36.80 35.20
CA ALA A 6 1.56 36.20 35.08
C ALA A 6 1.48 35.56 33.68
N PRO A 7 1.11 34.29 33.56
CA PRO A 7 0.97 33.68 32.26
C PRO A 7 -0.11 34.43 31.48
N CYS A 8 0.31 35.19 30.46
CA CYS A 8 -0.64 35.74 29.52
C CYS A 8 -1.28 34.53 28.80
N PRO A 9 -2.59 34.33 28.85
CA PRO A 9 -3.19 33.21 28.15
C PRO A 9 -2.85 33.31 26.67
N PRO A 10 -2.47 32.20 26.03
CA PRO A 10 -2.11 32.21 24.62
C PRO A 10 -3.34 32.74 23.82
N ARG A 11 -3.14 33.73 22.99
CA ARG A 11 -4.20 34.28 22.11
C ARG A 11 -4.30 33.50 20.82
N GLU A 12 -3.22 32.83 20.43
CA GLU A 12 -3.10 32.10 19.17
C GLU A 12 -2.48 30.73 19.41
N LEU A 13 -3.00 29.73 18.75
CA LEU A 13 -2.44 28.38 18.69
C LEU A 13 -1.73 28.18 17.34
N LEU A 14 -0.47 27.77 17.34
CA LEU A 14 0.25 27.37 16.14
C LEU A 14 0.06 25.88 15.87
N CYS A 15 -0.43 25.55 14.66
CA CYS A 15 -0.74 24.18 14.26
C CYS A 15 -0.13 23.85 12.90
N LEU A 16 0.15 22.56 12.69
CA LEU A 16 0.34 22.00 11.37
C LEU A 16 -1.03 21.66 10.77
N ARG A 17 -1.32 22.19 9.59
CA ARG A 17 -2.57 21.94 8.87
C ARG A 17 -2.28 21.41 7.48
N GLU A 18 -2.97 20.32 7.12
CA GLU A 18 -2.96 19.74 5.78
C GLU A 18 -4.35 19.23 5.41
N SER A 19 -4.57 18.96 4.13
CA SER A 19 -5.77 18.27 3.64
C SER A 19 -5.39 17.35 2.49
N SER A 20 -6.33 16.55 2.00
CA SER A 20 -6.08 15.56 0.92
C SER A 20 -5.34 16.14 -0.29
N LEU A 21 -5.60 17.41 -0.62
CA LEU A 21 -5.02 18.09 -1.79
C LEU A 21 -4.17 19.31 -1.43
N ALA A 22 -3.88 19.55 -0.16
CA ALA A 22 -3.04 20.66 0.28
C ALA A 22 -1.91 20.16 1.16
N PRO A 23 -0.64 20.41 0.78
CA PRO A 23 0.52 20.08 1.59
C PRO A 23 0.47 20.74 2.97
N ARG A 24 1.26 20.20 3.88
CA ARG A 24 1.39 20.68 5.25
C ARG A 24 1.92 22.10 5.30
N ARG A 25 1.26 22.95 6.09
CA ARG A 25 1.63 24.34 6.36
C ARG A 25 1.45 24.68 7.84
N ILE A 26 2.12 25.71 8.30
CA ILE A 26 1.93 26.24 9.63
C ILE A 26 0.80 27.27 9.58
N VAL A 27 -0.19 27.11 10.45
CA VAL A 27 -1.29 28.04 10.62
C VAL A 27 -1.37 28.52 12.06
N GLY A 28 -1.70 29.81 12.23
CA GLY A 28 -2.08 30.38 13.51
C GLY A 28 -3.60 30.37 13.61
N ILE A 29 -4.14 29.89 14.73
CA ILE A 29 -5.58 29.87 15.02
C ILE A 29 -5.81 30.80 16.19
N ASP A 30 -6.58 31.87 15.97
CA ASP A 30 -7.03 32.77 17.01
C ASP A 30 -8.01 32.02 17.92
N LEU A 31 -7.72 31.97 19.21
CA LEU A 31 -8.49 31.16 20.17
C LEU A 31 -9.85 31.75 20.53
N ALA A 32 -10.04 33.04 20.28
CA ALA A 32 -11.32 33.71 20.59
C ALA A 32 -12.32 33.55 19.44
N SER A 33 -11.85 33.67 18.18
CA SER A 33 -12.70 33.66 16.99
C SER A 33 -12.65 32.31 16.22
N GLY A 34 -11.68 31.47 16.45
CA GLY A 34 -11.42 30.27 15.65
C GLY A 34 -10.86 30.58 14.24
N ALA A 35 -10.60 31.84 13.93
CA ALA A 35 -10.07 32.24 12.63
C ALA A 35 -8.65 31.70 12.43
N ALA A 36 -8.38 31.13 11.25
CA ALA A 36 -7.07 30.60 10.91
C ALA A 36 -6.39 31.47 9.86
N ARG A 37 -5.10 31.77 10.07
CA ARG A 37 -4.23 32.43 9.09
C ARG A 37 -3.05 31.54 8.77
N THR A 38 -2.56 31.58 7.54
CA THR A 38 -1.30 30.91 7.18
C THR A 38 -0.13 31.70 7.74
N VAL A 39 0.73 31.04 8.52
CA VAL A 39 1.99 31.58 9.04
C VAL A 39 3.13 31.27 8.08
N LEU A 40 3.20 30.02 7.61
CA LEU A 40 4.20 29.55 6.66
C LEU A 40 3.60 28.50 5.74
N ASP A 41 3.73 28.69 4.45
CA ASP A 41 3.47 27.67 3.43
C ASP A 41 4.80 27.36 2.73
N PRO A 42 5.38 26.16 2.94
CA PRO A 42 6.63 25.79 2.31
C PRO A 42 6.47 25.36 0.84
N ASN A 43 5.22 25.23 0.34
CA ASN A 43 4.92 24.77 -1.02
C ASN A 43 3.82 25.65 -1.66
N PRO A 44 4.04 26.98 -1.74
CA PRO A 44 3.00 27.89 -2.23
C PRO A 44 2.62 27.64 -3.69
N GLU A 45 3.54 27.11 -4.50
CA GLU A 45 3.31 26.74 -5.90
C GLU A 45 2.27 25.63 -6.08
N PHE A 46 2.00 24.84 -5.03
CA PHE A 46 0.97 23.79 -5.06
C PHE A 46 -0.44 24.35 -5.20
N ALA A 47 -0.65 25.60 -4.80
CA ALA A 47 -1.96 26.26 -4.91
C ALA A 47 -2.41 26.42 -6.38
N SER A 48 -1.48 26.66 -7.30
CA SER A 48 -1.71 26.88 -8.74
C SER A 48 -1.84 25.59 -9.56
N ARG A 49 -1.47 24.43 -9.01
CA ARG A 49 -1.55 23.16 -9.74
C ARG A 49 -2.99 22.70 -9.89
N ALA A 50 -3.30 22.11 -11.04
CA ALA A 50 -4.57 21.44 -11.26
C ALA A 50 -4.74 20.32 -10.21
N LYS A 51 -5.89 20.31 -9.56
CA LYS A 51 -6.19 19.36 -8.48
C LYS A 51 -7.14 18.29 -8.99
N PRO A 52 -6.87 17.01 -8.73
CA PRO A 52 -7.84 15.94 -8.97
C PRO A 52 -9.06 16.10 -8.04
N ARG A 53 -10.14 15.38 -8.35
CA ARG A 53 -11.28 15.29 -7.46
C ARG A 53 -11.03 14.21 -6.40
N VAL A 54 -11.32 14.50 -5.15
CA VAL A 54 -11.22 13.55 -4.04
C VAL A 54 -12.58 13.35 -3.41
N GLU A 55 -12.98 12.08 -3.28
CA GLU A 55 -14.23 11.67 -2.64
C GLU A 55 -13.92 10.70 -1.50
N ARG A 56 -14.39 10.99 -0.29
CA ARG A 56 -14.31 10.03 0.82
C ARG A 56 -15.46 9.05 0.74
N LEU A 57 -15.12 7.80 0.51
CA LEU A 57 -16.05 6.67 0.52
C LEU A 57 -16.00 5.99 1.89
N ARG A 58 -17.15 5.58 2.40
CA ARG A 58 -17.29 4.82 3.66
C ARG A 58 -18.11 3.57 3.41
N TRP A 59 -17.75 2.51 4.10
CA TRP A 59 -18.48 1.24 4.08
C TRP A 59 -18.26 0.48 5.39
N THR A 60 -18.96 -0.61 5.56
CA THR A 60 -18.81 -1.53 6.68
C THR A 60 -18.42 -2.89 6.11
N ASN A 61 -17.47 -3.56 6.72
CA ASN A 61 -17.10 -4.90 6.31
C ASN A 61 -18.10 -5.95 6.85
N PRO A 62 -18.06 -7.22 6.39
CA PRO A 62 -18.95 -8.27 6.88
C PRO A 62 -18.86 -8.54 8.39
N ALA A 63 -17.76 -8.18 9.06
CA ALA A 63 -17.61 -8.27 10.51
C ALA A 63 -18.19 -7.06 11.27
N GLY A 64 -18.87 -6.13 10.58
CA GLY A 64 -19.44 -4.93 11.20
C GLY A 64 -18.45 -3.81 11.46
N LEU A 65 -17.19 -3.93 11.03
CA LEU A 65 -16.17 -2.91 11.26
C LEU A 65 -16.24 -1.80 10.19
N PRO A 66 -16.16 -0.52 10.61
CA PRO A 66 -16.15 0.59 9.66
C PRO A 66 -14.83 0.61 8.89
N ALA A 67 -14.92 0.85 7.59
CA ALA A 67 -13.80 1.07 6.70
C ALA A 67 -14.08 2.26 5.79
N TRP A 68 -13.03 2.87 5.26
CA TRP A 68 -13.16 4.00 4.37
C TRP A 68 -11.91 4.16 3.49
N GLY A 69 -12.02 4.99 2.48
CA GLY A 69 -10.89 5.39 1.65
C GLY A 69 -11.18 6.69 0.93
N ASP A 70 -10.12 7.39 0.54
CA ASP A 70 -10.22 8.56 -0.30
C ASP A 70 -9.99 8.14 -1.76
N LEU A 71 -11.03 8.25 -2.58
CA LEU A 71 -10.98 8.01 -4.01
C LEU A 71 -10.51 9.28 -4.71
N VAL A 72 -9.33 9.22 -5.32
CA VAL A 72 -8.75 10.29 -6.10
C VAL A 72 -9.01 9.99 -7.57
N LEU A 73 -9.79 10.85 -8.22
CA LEU A 73 -10.21 10.66 -9.60
C LEU A 73 -9.39 11.56 -10.54
N PRO A 74 -8.97 11.04 -11.70
CA PRO A 74 -8.37 11.84 -12.75
C PRO A 74 -9.28 13.00 -13.19
N ALA A 75 -8.67 14.03 -13.78
CA ALA A 75 -9.44 15.12 -14.38
C ALA A 75 -10.18 14.65 -15.63
N GLY A 76 -11.31 15.29 -15.93
CA GLY A 76 -12.11 15.01 -17.12
C GLY A 76 -13.15 13.91 -16.92
N ARG A 77 -13.55 13.29 -18.03
CA ARG A 77 -14.56 12.22 -18.06
C ARG A 77 -13.88 10.86 -18.08
N PRO A 78 -14.46 9.83 -17.41
CA PRO A 78 -13.92 8.49 -17.48
C PRO A 78 -13.96 7.95 -18.90
N PRO A 79 -13.00 7.10 -19.29
CA PRO A 79 -13.09 6.29 -20.52
C PRO A 79 -14.35 5.43 -20.52
N ALA A 80 -14.74 4.90 -21.67
CA ALA A 80 -15.96 4.09 -21.83
C ALA A 80 -16.04 2.90 -20.86
N LYS A 81 -14.90 2.29 -20.51
CA LYS A 81 -14.81 1.20 -19.52
C LYS A 81 -14.56 1.67 -18.08
N GLY A 82 -14.48 2.98 -17.82
CA GLY A 82 -14.07 3.54 -16.55
C GLY A 82 -12.55 3.77 -16.44
N TRP A 83 -12.14 4.40 -15.34
CA TRP A 83 -10.73 4.63 -15.01
C TRP A 83 -10.06 3.34 -14.52
N PRO A 84 -8.84 3.00 -14.96
CA PRO A 84 -8.04 2.03 -14.24
C PRO A 84 -7.82 2.51 -12.80
N LEU A 85 -7.66 1.56 -11.88
CA LEU A 85 -7.58 1.85 -10.44
C LEU A 85 -6.29 1.32 -9.84
N VAL A 86 -5.65 2.10 -8.98
CA VAL A 86 -4.61 1.62 -8.06
C VAL A 86 -5.07 1.78 -6.62
N ILE A 87 -4.98 0.70 -5.84
CA ILE A 87 -5.27 0.72 -4.40
C ILE A 87 -3.96 0.96 -3.66
N VAL A 88 -3.89 2.06 -2.91
CA VAL A 88 -2.74 2.43 -2.07
C VAL A 88 -3.12 2.22 -0.61
N GLN A 89 -2.35 1.42 0.11
CA GLN A 89 -2.61 1.02 1.47
C GLN A 89 -1.56 1.60 2.41
N TYR A 90 -1.75 1.57 3.73
CA TYR A 90 -2.89 1.04 4.50
C TYR A 90 -3.52 2.14 5.37
N THR A 91 -3.02 3.37 5.25
CA THR A 91 -3.59 4.55 5.90
C THR A 91 -3.90 5.62 4.86
N SER A 92 -5.03 6.31 5.05
CA SER A 92 -5.43 7.45 4.22
C SER A 92 -5.68 8.65 5.12
N ARG A 93 -4.75 9.59 5.15
CA ARG A 93 -4.86 10.79 5.99
C ARG A 93 -3.95 11.90 5.49
N GLY A 94 -4.29 13.12 5.85
CA GLY A 94 -3.49 14.29 5.53
C GLY A 94 -3.38 14.53 4.02
N PHE A 95 -2.23 15.01 3.59
CA PHE A 95 -1.95 15.24 2.18
C PHE A 95 -1.68 13.91 1.47
N LEU A 96 -2.49 13.60 0.44
CA LEU A 96 -2.44 12.34 -0.30
C LEU A 96 -1.28 12.33 -1.30
N ARG A 97 -0.07 12.43 -0.78
CA ARG A 97 1.14 12.44 -1.59
C ARG A 97 1.54 11.05 -2.07
N GLY A 98 1.70 10.12 -1.15
CA GLY A 98 2.30 8.84 -1.44
C GLY A 98 1.81 7.66 -0.60
N GLY A 99 0.73 7.79 0.15
CA GLY A 99 0.24 6.76 1.05
C GLY A 99 1.18 6.51 2.24
N THR A 100 1.06 5.35 2.87
CA THR A 100 1.96 4.96 3.95
C THR A 100 3.39 4.84 3.44
N GLY A 101 4.33 5.48 4.14
CA GLY A 101 5.73 5.54 3.74
C GLY A 101 6.05 6.50 2.60
N ASP A 102 5.06 7.21 2.06
CA ASP A 102 5.22 8.13 0.91
C ASP A 102 5.86 7.49 -0.32
N GLU A 103 5.56 6.23 -0.61
CA GLU A 103 6.21 5.49 -1.69
C GLU A 103 5.38 5.36 -2.97
N TYR A 104 4.09 5.63 -2.90
CA TYR A 104 3.19 5.47 -4.04
C TYR A 104 2.66 6.82 -4.53
N PRO A 105 2.94 7.21 -5.77
CA PRO A 105 2.68 8.56 -6.26
C PRO A 105 1.19 8.79 -6.58
N ILE A 106 0.35 8.98 -5.55
CA ILE A 106 -1.12 9.09 -5.67
C ILE A 106 -1.52 10.18 -6.67
N LEU A 107 -1.03 11.40 -6.47
CA LEU A 107 -1.39 12.53 -7.35
C LEU A 107 -0.81 12.39 -8.77
N PRO A 108 0.45 11.94 -8.97
CA PRO A 108 0.95 11.64 -10.31
C PRO A 108 0.20 10.54 -11.02
N LEU A 109 -0.24 9.46 -10.33
CA LEU A 109 -1.10 8.43 -10.92
C LEU A 109 -2.41 9.04 -11.42
N ALA A 110 -3.08 9.84 -10.60
CA ALA A 110 -4.30 10.52 -11.00
C ALA A 110 -4.10 11.48 -12.17
N ALA A 111 -2.98 12.23 -12.20
CA ALA A 111 -2.62 13.09 -13.31
C ALA A 111 -2.35 12.32 -14.62
N ASN A 112 -2.00 11.04 -14.52
CA ASN A 112 -1.79 10.13 -15.66
C ASN A 112 -2.99 9.23 -15.93
N GLY A 113 -4.20 9.62 -15.54
CA GLY A 113 -5.43 8.94 -15.92
C GLY A 113 -5.68 7.60 -15.20
N ILE A 114 -5.12 7.42 -14.01
CA ILE A 114 -5.33 6.24 -13.17
C ILE A 114 -5.99 6.72 -11.87
N ALA A 115 -7.21 6.26 -11.60
CA ALA A 115 -7.86 6.53 -10.32
C ALA A 115 -7.10 5.85 -9.17
N VAL A 116 -7.12 6.46 -7.99
CA VAL A 116 -6.43 5.89 -6.83
C VAL A 116 -7.40 5.80 -5.65
N LEU A 117 -7.54 4.62 -5.08
CA LEU A 117 -8.17 4.44 -3.79
C LEU A 117 -7.09 4.44 -2.71
N SER A 118 -6.97 5.54 -1.97
CA SER A 118 -6.17 5.58 -0.74
C SER A 118 -6.98 4.91 0.36
N PHE A 119 -6.69 3.64 0.60
CA PHE A 119 -7.47 2.78 1.48
C PHE A 119 -7.01 2.90 2.93
N GLN A 120 -7.94 3.19 3.82
CA GLN A 120 -7.76 3.12 5.27
C GLN A 120 -8.20 1.74 5.76
N ARG A 121 -7.26 0.95 6.29
CA ARG A 121 -7.62 -0.33 6.92
C ARG A 121 -8.64 -0.12 8.05
N PRO A 122 -9.53 -1.12 8.31
CA PRO A 122 -10.44 -1.08 9.43
C PRO A 122 -9.69 -1.11 10.77
N PRO A 123 -10.36 -0.80 11.89
CA PRO A 123 -9.85 -1.13 13.21
C PRO A 123 -9.53 -2.62 13.32
N LEU A 124 -8.55 -2.96 14.14
CA LEU A 124 -8.23 -4.37 14.40
C LEU A 124 -9.42 -5.09 15.04
N VAL A 125 -9.65 -6.34 14.66
CA VAL A 125 -10.75 -7.17 15.23
C VAL A 125 -10.63 -7.28 16.75
N VAL A 126 -9.40 -7.35 17.26
CA VAL A 126 -9.13 -7.39 18.70
C VAL A 126 -9.55 -6.12 19.42
N GLN A 127 -9.53 -4.96 18.75
CA GLN A 127 -9.99 -3.69 19.33
C GLN A 127 -11.51 -3.65 19.57
N ALA A 128 -12.25 -4.48 18.85
CA ALA A 128 -13.69 -4.67 19.08
C ALA A 128 -14.02 -5.65 20.21
N ARG A 129 -12.99 -6.27 20.83
CA ARG A 129 -13.12 -7.23 21.93
C ARG A 129 -12.52 -6.60 23.19
N PRO A 130 -13.27 -5.82 23.98
CA PRO A 130 -12.79 -5.27 25.24
C PRO A 130 -12.44 -6.41 26.20
N ASN A 131 -11.45 -6.19 27.04
CA ASN A 131 -11.02 -7.10 28.13
C ASN A 131 -10.06 -8.26 27.74
N LEU A 132 -9.44 -8.23 26.58
CA LEU A 132 -8.32 -9.12 26.29
C LEU A 132 -7.05 -8.61 26.97
N SER A 133 -6.30 -9.52 27.60
CA SER A 133 -4.90 -9.24 27.98
C SER A 133 -4.07 -9.02 26.72
N SER A 134 -2.89 -8.40 26.87
CA SER A 134 -1.97 -8.18 25.73
C SER A 134 -1.61 -9.49 25.03
N ALA A 135 -1.37 -10.56 25.76
CA ALA A 135 -1.05 -11.87 25.21
C ALA A 135 -2.24 -12.48 24.41
N GLU A 136 -3.45 -12.39 24.96
CA GLU A 136 -4.67 -12.84 24.26
C GLU A 136 -4.95 -12.02 23.01
N ALA A 137 -4.70 -10.70 23.04
CA ALA A 137 -4.84 -9.83 21.88
C ALA A 137 -3.86 -10.23 20.76
N VAL A 138 -2.59 -10.46 21.11
CA VAL A 138 -1.57 -10.94 20.17
C VAL A 138 -1.95 -12.29 19.57
N ALA A 139 -2.33 -13.27 20.40
CA ALA A 139 -2.76 -14.60 19.93
C ALA A 139 -4.02 -14.52 19.05
N ALA A 140 -4.94 -13.60 19.34
CA ALA A 140 -6.16 -13.43 18.58
C ALA A 140 -5.90 -12.82 17.18
N VAL A 141 -4.86 -11.99 17.01
CA VAL A 141 -4.48 -11.41 15.70
C VAL A 141 -4.17 -12.50 14.69
N LEU A 142 -3.50 -13.57 15.10
CA LEU A 142 -3.07 -14.66 14.23
C LEU A 142 -4.06 -15.82 14.15
N ARG A 143 -5.02 -15.89 15.06
CA ARG A 143 -5.99 -16.98 15.05
C ARG A 143 -6.73 -17.03 13.71
N ASN A 144 -6.46 -18.07 12.92
CA ASN A 144 -7.01 -18.24 11.58
C ASN A 144 -6.77 -17.04 10.63
N TRP A 145 -5.78 -16.22 10.90
CA TRP A 145 -5.52 -14.97 10.16
C TRP A 145 -6.70 -13.98 10.21
N ASP A 146 -7.44 -13.95 11.31
CA ASP A 146 -8.69 -13.15 11.42
C ASP A 146 -8.50 -11.68 11.09
N GLU A 147 -7.38 -11.07 11.50
CA GLU A 147 -7.07 -9.68 11.15
C GLU A 147 -6.85 -9.49 9.63
N ARG A 148 -6.18 -10.44 8.99
CA ARG A 148 -5.97 -10.41 7.54
C ARG A 148 -7.27 -10.62 6.79
N ARG A 149 -8.08 -11.56 7.23
CA ARG A 149 -9.42 -11.81 6.66
C ARG A 149 -10.32 -10.58 6.80
N SER A 150 -10.34 -9.94 7.97
CA SER A 150 -11.15 -8.75 8.23
C SER A 150 -10.71 -7.57 7.35
N THR A 151 -9.39 -7.32 7.27
CA THR A 151 -8.85 -6.26 6.40
C THR A 151 -9.13 -6.55 4.93
N HIS A 152 -8.96 -7.80 4.50
CA HIS A 152 -9.26 -8.24 3.15
C HIS A 152 -10.75 -8.10 2.82
N ALA A 153 -11.64 -8.54 3.67
CA ALA A 153 -13.09 -8.38 3.51
C ALA A 153 -13.50 -6.89 3.43
N SER A 154 -12.79 -6.02 4.16
CA SER A 154 -12.98 -4.56 4.02
C SER A 154 -12.52 -4.05 2.66
N LEU A 155 -11.41 -4.55 2.13
CA LEU A 155 -10.95 -4.22 0.79
C LEU A 155 -11.96 -4.67 -0.27
N GLU A 156 -12.44 -5.91 -0.20
CA GLU A 156 -13.44 -6.45 -1.13
C GLU A 156 -14.75 -5.67 -1.10
N ALA A 157 -15.25 -5.31 0.10
CA ALA A 157 -16.44 -4.47 0.23
C ALA A 157 -16.23 -3.08 -0.39
N GLY A 158 -15.04 -2.50 -0.25
CA GLY A 158 -14.67 -1.26 -0.92
C GLY A 158 -14.63 -1.40 -2.44
N LEU A 159 -14.05 -2.48 -2.96
CA LEU A 159 -14.03 -2.78 -4.40
C LEU A 159 -15.42 -3.01 -4.97
N ALA A 160 -16.30 -3.69 -4.23
CA ALA A 160 -17.70 -3.87 -4.62
C ALA A 160 -18.44 -2.52 -4.70
N LYS A 161 -18.18 -1.63 -3.73
CA LYS A 161 -18.75 -0.27 -3.76
C LYS A 161 -18.24 0.54 -4.95
N LEU A 162 -16.97 0.42 -5.32
CA LEU A 162 -16.40 1.07 -6.50
C LEU A 162 -16.97 0.49 -7.80
N ALA A 163 -17.19 -0.81 -7.84
CA ALA A 163 -17.81 -1.48 -8.99
C ALA A 163 -19.21 -0.95 -9.32
N ALA A 164 -20.00 -0.65 -8.29
CA ALA A 164 -21.35 -0.13 -8.44
C ALA A 164 -21.39 1.30 -9.01
N ARG A 165 -20.26 2.01 -9.08
CA ARG A 165 -20.19 3.40 -9.59
C ARG A 165 -20.26 3.48 -11.13
N GLY A 166 -19.70 2.51 -11.83
CA GLY A 166 -19.61 2.49 -13.29
C GLY A 166 -18.52 3.38 -13.90
N ASP A 167 -17.77 4.13 -13.08
CA ASP A 167 -16.67 5.00 -13.54
C ASP A 167 -15.27 4.40 -13.29
N ILE A 168 -15.20 3.16 -12.76
CA ILE A 168 -13.96 2.41 -12.49
C ILE A 168 -13.95 1.11 -13.28
N ASP A 169 -12.83 0.85 -13.94
CA ASP A 169 -12.60 -0.39 -14.71
C ASP A 169 -12.00 -1.47 -13.78
N ARG A 170 -12.80 -2.49 -13.48
CA ARG A 170 -12.42 -3.61 -12.61
C ARG A 170 -11.38 -4.54 -13.22
N ASP A 171 -11.29 -4.57 -14.54
CA ASP A 171 -10.33 -5.43 -15.25
C ASP A 171 -8.92 -4.82 -15.27
N ARG A 172 -8.80 -3.55 -14.88
CA ARG A 172 -7.54 -2.81 -14.84
C ARG A 172 -7.26 -2.26 -13.44
N MET A 173 -7.15 -3.16 -12.47
CA MET A 173 -6.81 -2.82 -11.09
C MET A 173 -5.37 -3.17 -10.75
N GLY A 174 -4.72 -2.29 -10.00
CA GLY A 174 -3.43 -2.54 -9.35
C GLY A 174 -3.52 -2.39 -7.84
N ILE A 175 -2.59 -3.00 -7.12
CA ILE A 175 -2.51 -2.92 -5.67
C ILE A 175 -1.10 -2.60 -5.21
N THR A 176 -0.99 -1.80 -4.15
CA THR A 176 0.30 -1.43 -3.55
C THR A 176 0.28 -1.69 -2.05
N GLY A 177 1.45 -1.68 -1.45
CA GLY A 177 1.57 -1.69 -0.01
C GLY A 177 2.99 -1.58 0.49
N LEU A 178 3.17 -0.84 1.59
CA LEU A 178 4.35 -0.83 2.43
C LEU A 178 3.98 -1.47 3.77
N SER A 179 4.88 -2.24 4.35
CA SER A 179 4.72 -2.81 5.70
C SER A 179 3.44 -3.66 5.82
N ASP A 180 2.55 -3.32 6.73
CA ASP A 180 1.26 -3.98 6.89
C ASP A 180 0.37 -3.90 5.61
N GLY A 181 0.52 -2.84 4.83
CA GLY A 181 -0.12 -2.73 3.51
C GLY A 181 0.41 -3.75 2.51
N SER A 182 1.71 -4.05 2.53
CA SER A 182 2.30 -5.12 1.73
C SER A 182 1.72 -6.49 2.14
N THR A 183 1.59 -6.74 3.44
CA THR A 183 0.97 -7.95 3.97
C THR A 183 -0.48 -8.10 3.50
N THR A 184 -1.25 -7.01 3.52
CA THR A 184 -2.63 -7.01 3.02
C THR A 184 -2.70 -7.25 1.51
N ALA A 185 -1.81 -6.63 0.73
CA ALA A 185 -1.75 -6.84 -0.71
C ALA A 185 -1.41 -8.30 -1.05
N ARG A 186 -0.45 -8.90 -0.34
CA ARG A 186 -0.10 -10.32 -0.50
C ARG A 186 -1.26 -11.24 -0.16
N TYR A 187 -1.92 -10.99 0.96
CA TYR A 187 -3.10 -11.76 1.32
C TYR A 187 -4.16 -11.69 0.22
N ALA A 188 -4.43 -10.52 -0.34
CA ALA A 188 -5.40 -10.35 -1.42
C ALA A 188 -4.99 -11.08 -2.71
N LEU A 189 -3.70 -11.08 -3.06
CA LEU A 189 -3.15 -11.85 -4.19
C LEU A 189 -3.31 -13.35 -3.98
N VAL A 190 -2.96 -13.85 -2.79
CA VAL A 190 -3.10 -15.27 -2.41
C VAL A 190 -4.58 -15.68 -2.34
N ALA A 191 -5.47 -14.81 -1.87
CA ALA A 191 -6.90 -15.06 -1.83
C ALA A 191 -7.56 -15.06 -3.23
N GLY A 192 -6.82 -14.71 -4.29
CA GLY A 192 -7.29 -14.81 -5.67
C GLY A 192 -7.97 -13.56 -6.22
N VAL A 193 -7.84 -12.40 -5.56
CA VAL A 193 -8.29 -11.14 -6.17
C VAL A 193 -7.47 -10.87 -7.42
N SER A 194 -8.14 -10.64 -8.53
CA SER A 194 -7.49 -10.38 -9.81
C SER A 194 -6.96 -8.95 -9.88
N PHE A 195 -5.64 -8.80 -9.84
CA PHE A 195 -4.95 -7.55 -10.11
C PHE A 195 -4.10 -7.67 -11.38
N ARG A 196 -4.06 -6.60 -12.17
CA ARG A 196 -3.20 -6.51 -13.35
C ARG A 196 -1.75 -6.19 -13.00
N ALA A 197 -1.49 -5.63 -11.82
CA ALA A 197 -0.15 -5.38 -11.33
C ALA A 197 -0.15 -5.17 -9.82
N ALA A 198 0.94 -5.53 -9.17
CA ALA A 198 1.19 -5.20 -7.77
C ALA A 198 2.55 -4.51 -7.61
N SER A 199 2.66 -3.61 -6.63
CA SER A 199 3.92 -3.00 -6.22
C SER A 199 4.03 -3.02 -4.70
N LEU A 200 5.05 -3.71 -4.19
CA LEU A 200 5.23 -4.00 -2.78
C LEU A 200 6.57 -3.43 -2.31
N SER A 201 6.54 -2.61 -1.28
CA SER A 201 7.73 -1.91 -0.79
C SER A 201 8.45 -2.60 0.34
N THR A 202 7.76 -3.38 1.11
CA THR A 202 8.34 -4.21 2.14
C THR A 202 7.73 -5.56 2.04
N CYS A 203 8.56 -6.53 2.10
CA CYS A 203 8.11 -7.87 2.18
C CYS A 203 8.12 -8.32 3.64
N CYS A 204 6.99 -8.11 4.39
CA CYS A 204 6.45 -9.23 5.10
C CYS A 204 7.15 -9.71 6.36
N ARG A 205 6.59 -9.40 7.45
CA ARG A 205 6.87 -10.10 8.70
C ARG A 205 6.06 -11.39 8.88
N TYR A 206 5.78 -12.12 7.78
CA TYR A 206 4.93 -13.31 7.85
C TYR A 206 5.35 -14.34 6.80
N LEU A 207 6.66 -14.58 6.69
CA LEU A 207 7.23 -15.64 5.90
C LEU A 207 8.12 -16.52 6.74
N ARG A 208 8.30 -17.75 6.31
CA ARG A 208 9.30 -18.65 6.88
C ARG A 208 10.70 -18.03 6.85
N SER A 209 11.02 -17.31 5.79
CA SER A 209 12.27 -16.56 5.65
C SER A 209 12.47 -15.50 6.74
N ASP A 210 11.39 -14.89 7.28
CA ASP A 210 11.50 -13.96 8.40
C ASP A 210 12.05 -14.65 9.66
N LEU A 211 11.66 -15.89 9.90
CA LEU A 211 12.17 -16.70 11.02
C LEU A 211 13.65 -17.09 10.83
N ILE A 212 14.11 -17.15 9.59
CA ILE A 212 15.49 -17.55 9.24
C ILE A 212 16.42 -16.33 9.30
N TYR A 213 16.04 -15.24 8.63
CA TYR A 213 16.90 -14.06 8.45
C TYR A 213 16.75 -13.01 9.53
N GLY A 214 15.61 -12.99 10.25
CA GLY A 214 15.36 -12.03 11.32
C GLY A 214 16.09 -12.31 12.63
N GLY A 215 16.80 -13.44 12.71
CA GLY A 215 17.56 -13.85 13.88
C GLY A 215 16.70 -14.39 15.02
N THR A 216 17.37 -14.78 16.09
CA THR A 216 16.73 -15.49 17.22
C THR A 216 15.70 -14.63 17.95
N VAL A 217 15.97 -13.31 18.09
CA VAL A 217 15.06 -12.39 18.81
C VAL A 217 13.72 -12.30 18.06
N LEU A 218 13.73 -12.02 16.75
CA LEU A 218 12.51 -11.98 15.96
C LEU A 218 11.81 -13.33 15.94
N ALA A 219 12.55 -14.41 15.80
CA ALA A 219 11.99 -15.77 15.83
C ALA A 219 11.29 -16.09 17.17
N ASP A 220 11.88 -15.65 18.30
CA ASP A 220 11.28 -15.81 19.63
C ASP A 220 9.99 -14.98 19.78
N GLU A 221 10.01 -13.73 19.33
CA GLU A 221 8.82 -12.87 19.30
C GLU A 221 7.69 -13.48 18.46
N MET A 222 8.02 -13.98 17.27
CA MET A 222 7.03 -14.62 16.38
C MET A 222 6.47 -15.90 17.01
N ARG A 223 7.31 -16.72 17.65
CA ARG A 223 6.82 -17.91 18.39
C ARG A 223 5.89 -17.53 19.54
N ALA A 224 6.23 -16.47 20.28
CA ALA A 224 5.35 -15.96 21.33
C ALA A 224 3.97 -15.51 20.80
N MET A 225 3.93 -15.10 19.54
CA MET A 225 2.69 -14.77 18.83
C MET A 225 1.95 -15.97 18.25
N GLY A 226 2.51 -17.18 18.32
CA GLY A 226 1.89 -18.41 17.83
C GLY A 226 2.34 -18.86 16.43
N PHE A 227 3.43 -18.29 15.90
CA PHE A 227 4.01 -18.78 14.65
C PHE A 227 4.71 -20.13 14.87
N PRO A 228 4.68 -21.05 13.87
CA PRO A 228 5.39 -22.32 13.96
C PRO A 228 6.90 -22.12 14.01
N LYS A 229 7.65 -23.10 14.49
CA LYS A 229 9.10 -23.12 14.36
C LYS A 229 9.51 -23.35 12.91
N VAL A 230 10.71 -22.91 12.55
CA VAL A 230 11.27 -23.19 11.20
C VAL A 230 11.26 -24.68 10.86
N ALA A 231 11.53 -25.53 11.87
CA ALA A 231 11.57 -26.98 11.71
C ALA A 231 10.21 -27.67 11.62
N ASP A 232 9.11 -26.97 11.98
CA ASP A 232 7.78 -27.60 12.00
C ASP A 232 7.22 -27.83 10.60
N ASP A 233 7.76 -27.14 9.58
CA ASP A 233 7.36 -27.20 8.17
C ASP A 233 5.83 -27.29 7.98
N ASP A 234 5.12 -26.27 8.49
CA ASP A 234 3.66 -26.19 8.46
C ASP A 234 3.17 -25.34 7.27
N PRO A 235 3.04 -25.92 6.07
CA PRO A 235 2.57 -25.17 4.91
C PRO A 235 1.11 -24.76 5.04
N ALA A 236 0.30 -25.47 5.83
CA ALA A 236 -1.11 -25.11 6.03
C ALA A 236 -1.24 -23.80 6.82
N PHE A 237 -0.39 -23.58 7.81
CA PHE A 237 -0.32 -22.31 8.52
C PHE A 237 0.03 -21.14 7.58
N TRP A 238 1.00 -21.34 6.69
CA TRP A 238 1.50 -20.27 5.81
C TRP A 238 0.66 -20.05 4.55
N ALA A 239 -0.07 -21.06 4.08
CA ALA A 239 -0.80 -21.02 2.82
C ALA A 239 -1.68 -19.76 2.62
N PRO A 240 -2.37 -19.21 3.63
CA PRO A 240 -3.23 -18.04 3.43
C PRO A 240 -2.49 -16.75 3.08
N ILE A 241 -1.17 -16.68 3.31
CA ILE A 241 -0.39 -15.45 3.13
C ILE A 241 0.87 -15.64 2.29
N SER A 242 1.27 -16.86 2.00
CA SER A 242 2.52 -17.16 1.34
C SER A 242 2.42 -17.04 -0.18
N LEU A 243 3.04 -16.01 -0.74
CA LEU A 243 3.23 -15.89 -2.20
C LEU A 243 4.07 -17.05 -2.78
N PRO A 244 5.15 -17.52 -2.13
CA PRO A 244 5.87 -18.71 -2.59
C PRO A 244 4.99 -19.92 -2.79
N LEU A 245 4.17 -20.28 -1.80
CA LEU A 245 3.25 -21.41 -1.91
C LEU A 245 2.16 -21.21 -2.97
N ALA A 246 1.78 -19.96 -3.23
CA ALA A 246 0.77 -19.61 -4.22
C ALA A 246 1.34 -19.35 -5.62
N ALA A 247 2.66 -19.34 -5.82
CA ALA A 247 3.32 -18.88 -7.04
C ALA A 247 2.79 -19.59 -8.30
N HIS A 248 2.54 -20.90 -8.23
CA HIS A 248 2.04 -21.72 -9.35
C HIS A 248 0.70 -21.23 -9.94
N ARG A 249 -0.12 -20.53 -9.15
CA ARG A 249 -1.44 -20.00 -9.57
C ARG A 249 -1.49 -18.49 -9.76
N LEU A 250 -0.42 -17.77 -9.40
CA LEU A 250 -0.37 -16.33 -9.57
C LEU A 250 -0.19 -15.94 -11.04
N ARG A 251 -0.85 -14.85 -11.42
CA ARG A 251 -0.78 -14.26 -12.75
C ARG A 251 -0.54 -12.74 -12.72
N THR A 252 -0.39 -12.17 -11.54
CA THR A 252 -0.16 -10.74 -11.35
C THR A 252 1.32 -10.43 -11.40
N PRO A 253 1.77 -9.53 -12.28
CA PRO A 253 3.13 -8.99 -12.24
C PRO A 253 3.40 -8.26 -10.92
N ILE A 254 4.56 -8.52 -10.31
CA ILE A 254 4.91 -7.98 -8.99
C ILE A 254 6.22 -7.20 -9.06
N LEU A 255 6.19 -5.95 -8.61
CA LEU A 255 7.36 -5.11 -8.40
C LEU A 255 7.67 -5.04 -6.91
N PHE A 256 8.88 -5.46 -6.51
CA PHE A 256 9.42 -5.24 -5.18
C PHE A 256 10.40 -4.07 -5.19
N GLN A 257 10.26 -3.15 -4.24
CA GLN A 257 11.13 -2.00 -4.04
C GLN A 257 11.51 -1.89 -2.57
N LEU A 258 12.67 -2.45 -2.19
CA LEU A 258 13.06 -2.75 -0.82
C LEU A 258 14.29 -1.94 -0.39
N ALA A 259 14.39 -1.67 0.90
CA ALA A 259 15.65 -1.30 1.53
C ALA A 259 16.62 -2.51 1.48
N ASP A 260 17.92 -2.25 1.51
CA ASP A 260 18.93 -3.31 1.47
C ASP A 260 18.84 -4.27 2.66
N GLU A 261 18.57 -3.77 3.86
CA GLU A 261 18.34 -4.58 5.06
C GLU A 261 17.13 -5.53 4.95
N GLU A 262 16.21 -5.24 4.04
CA GLU A 262 15.00 -6.04 3.80
C GLU A 262 15.11 -6.96 2.59
N GLY A 263 16.18 -6.83 1.80
CA GLY A 263 16.34 -7.54 0.53
C GLY A 263 16.33 -9.06 0.68
N LEU A 264 16.95 -9.59 1.72
CA LEU A 264 17.02 -11.04 1.97
C LEU A 264 15.64 -11.67 2.19
N PHE A 265 14.72 -10.95 2.82
CA PHE A 265 13.36 -11.45 3.07
C PHE A 265 12.52 -11.63 1.81
N ALA A 266 12.89 -10.98 0.71
CA ALA A 266 12.20 -11.12 -0.57
C ALA A 266 12.69 -12.30 -1.42
N LEU A 267 13.87 -12.84 -1.17
CA LEU A 267 14.52 -13.79 -2.07
C LEU A 267 13.73 -15.08 -2.26
N GLU A 268 13.15 -15.64 -1.19
CA GLU A 268 12.28 -16.81 -1.28
C GLU A 268 11.08 -16.56 -2.22
N THR A 269 10.40 -15.42 -2.02
CA THR A 269 9.27 -15.04 -2.87
C THR A 269 9.71 -14.77 -4.31
N PHE A 270 10.83 -14.06 -4.50
CA PHE A 270 11.36 -13.73 -5.82
C PHE A 270 11.72 -15.01 -6.59
N ALA A 271 12.42 -15.96 -5.95
CA ALA A 271 12.77 -17.22 -6.56
C ALA A 271 11.53 -18.03 -6.97
N ALA A 272 10.58 -18.22 -6.05
CA ALA A 272 9.37 -18.99 -6.32
C ALA A 272 8.53 -18.39 -7.47
N LEU A 273 8.41 -17.05 -7.54
CA LEU A 273 7.72 -16.38 -8.64
C LEU A 273 8.45 -16.60 -9.97
N ARG A 274 9.78 -16.49 -9.99
CA ARG A 274 10.60 -16.73 -11.18
C ARG A 274 10.50 -18.17 -11.69
N GLU A 275 10.55 -19.15 -10.79
CA GLU A 275 10.40 -20.58 -11.13
C GLU A 275 9.03 -20.91 -11.73
N ASN A 276 8.02 -20.10 -11.46
CA ASN A 276 6.66 -20.25 -11.99
C ASN A 276 6.34 -19.28 -13.15
N ASP A 277 7.35 -18.65 -13.75
CA ASP A 277 7.24 -17.69 -14.85
C ASP A 277 6.33 -16.49 -14.54
N VAL A 278 6.13 -16.14 -13.27
CA VAL A 278 5.39 -14.95 -12.90
C VAL A 278 6.31 -13.73 -13.07
N PRO A 279 5.88 -12.69 -13.82
CA PRO A 279 6.69 -11.49 -13.98
C PRO A 279 7.01 -10.85 -12.62
N VAL A 280 8.28 -10.79 -12.28
CA VAL A 280 8.71 -10.20 -11.01
C VAL A 280 9.98 -9.36 -11.19
N GLU A 281 9.94 -8.14 -10.67
CA GLU A 281 11.07 -7.24 -10.58
C GLU A 281 11.43 -6.99 -9.12
N LEU A 282 12.70 -7.07 -8.79
CA LEU A 282 13.24 -6.77 -7.46
C LEU A 282 14.24 -5.62 -7.58
N ARG A 283 13.96 -4.52 -6.87
CA ARG A 283 14.85 -3.37 -6.71
C ARG A 283 15.23 -3.23 -5.25
N ILE A 284 16.53 -3.20 -5.01
CA ILE A 284 17.10 -3.00 -3.68
C ILE A 284 17.81 -1.64 -3.68
N PHE A 285 17.48 -0.81 -2.68
CA PHE A 285 18.05 0.52 -2.50
C PHE A 285 19.06 0.45 -1.35
N PRO A 286 20.34 0.75 -1.62
CA PRO A 286 21.38 0.68 -0.61
C PRO A 286 21.24 1.83 0.42
N ASP A 287 21.71 1.58 1.63
CA ASP A 287 21.69 2.54 2.75
C ASP A 287 20.31 3.16 2.99
N GLU A 288 19.27 2.34 2.87
CA GLU A 288 17.89 2.75 3.12
C GLU A 288 17.28 2.01 4.29
N HIS A 289 16.29 2.64 4.87
CA HIS A 289 15.49 2.09 5.94
C HIS A 289 14.12 1.61 5.41
N HIS A 290 13.36 0.96 6.28
CA HIS A 290 12.00 0.51 6.03
C HIS A 290 11.15 1.55 5.26
N ILE A 291 11.22 2.83 5.67
CA ILE A 291 10.71 3.95 4.89
C ILE A 291 11.90 4.65 4.27
N LYS A 292 12.01 4.60 2.95
CA LYS A 292 13.11 5.23 2.24
C LYS A 292 13.13 6.73 2.49
N TRP A 293 14.28 7.25 2.84
CA TRP A 293 14.44 8.64 3.25
C TRP A 293 15.28 9.48 2.29
N GLN A 294 16.19 8.84 1.52
CA GLN A 294 17.04 9.55 0.57
C GLN A 294 16.20 10.10 -0.59
N PRO A 295 16.27 11.41 -0.90
CA PRO A 295 15.41 12.02 -1.92
C PRO A 295 15.55 11.39 -3.31
N ALA A 296 16.77 10.99 -3.71
CA ALA A 296 17.02 10.35 -5.00
C ALA A 296 16.32 8.98 -5.10
N HIS A 297 16.38 8.18 -4.04
CA HIS A 297 15.71 6.88 -3.98
C HIS A 297 14.19 7.01 -3.94
N ARG A 298 13.66 7.98 -3.19
CA ARG A 298 12.23 8.28 -3.20
C ARG A 298 11.73 8.70 -4.58
N ALA A 299 12.50 9.53 -5.30
CA ALA A 299 12.19 9.90 -6.67
C ALA A 299 12.20 8.69 -7.61
N ALA A 300 13.20 7.80 -7.47
CA ALA A 300 13.30 6.57 -8.26
C ALA A 300 12.13 5.61 -7.98
N VAL A 301 11.72 5.43 -6.71
CA VAL A 301 10.56 4.63 -6.31
C VAL A 301 9.27 5.19 -6.92
N TYR A 302 9.08 6.52 -6.90
CA TYR A 302 7.92 7.18 -7.50
C TYR A 302 7.88 6.98 -9.01
N ALA A 303 8.99 7.24 -9.70
CA ALA A 303 9.09 7.09 -11.14
C ALA A 303 8.80 5.64 -11.57
N ARG A 304 9.41 4.65 -10.86
CA ARG A 304 9.21 3.24 -11.16
C ARG A 304 7.77 2.79 -10.92
N ASN A 305 7.13 3.23 -9.84
CA ASN A 305 5.71 2.94 -9.58
C ASN A 305 4.81 3.52 -10.67
N LEU A 306 5.07 4.75 -11.10
CA LEU A 306 4.29 5.40 -12.17
C LEU A 306 4.44 4.64 -13.48
N ASP A 307 5.66 4.32 -13.88
CA ASP A 307 5.95 3.55 -15.09
C ASP A 307 5.28 2.17 -15.05
N TRP A 308 5.40 1.47 -13.90
CA TRP A 308 4.84 0.14 -13.70
C TRP A 308 3.33 0.12 -13.90
N PHE A 309 2.60 0.99 -13.24
CA PHE A 309 1.14 1.02 -13.35
C PHE A 309 0.66 1.57 -14.69
N ARG A 310 1.36 2.53 -15.31
CA ARG A 310 1.04 2.96 -16.67
C ARG A 310 1.19 1.83 -17.68
N PHE A 311 2.28 1.08 -17.59
CA PHE A 311 2.52 -0.05 -18.49
C PHE A 311 1.47 -1.16 -18.32
N TRP A 312 1.27 -1.66 -17.11
CA TRP A 312 0.40 -2.80 -16.89
C TRP A 312 -1.11 -2.49 -16.94
N LEU A 313 -1.52 -1.27 -16.57
CA LEU A 313 -2.94 -0.90 -16.54
C LEU A 313 -3.40 -0.13 -17.77
N ARG A 314 -2.49 0.55 -18.48
CA ARG A 314 -2.84 1.39 -19.62
C ARG A 314 -2.15 0.98 -20.92
N GLY A 315 -1.13 0.13 -20.87
CA GLY A 315 -0.31 -0.22 -22.03
C GLY A 315 0.58 0.93 -22.51
N GLU A 316 0.89 1.88 -21.65
CA GLU A 316 1.65 3.09 -21.97
C GLU A 316 3.08 2.99 -21.48
N GLU A 317 4.00 3.51 -22.26
CA GLU A 317 5.43 3.59 -21.99
C GLU A 317 5.87 5.04 -21.91
N ASP A 318 6.87 5.32 -21.08
CA ASP A 318 7.55 6.61 -21.08
C ASP A 318 8.54 6.63 -22.26
N PRO A 319 8.52 7.67 -23.11
CA PRO A 319 9.40 7.75 -24.27
C PRO A 319 10.88 7.99 -23.94
N ASP A 320 11.25 8.16 -22.67
CA ASP A 320 12.63 8.37 -22.24
C ASP A 320 13.53 7.22 -22.71
N PRO A 321 14.56 7.48 -23.55
CA PRO A 321 15.47 6.44 -24.03
C PRO A 321 16.18 5.66 -22.91
N ALA A 322 16.40 6.28 -21.75
CA ALA A 322 17.00 5.64 -20.58
C ALA A 322 16.14 4.50 -20.00
N LYS A 323 14.84 4.49 -20.30
CA LYS A 323 13.88 3.49 -19.85
C LYS A 323 13.63 2.35 -20.87
N ARG A 324 14.23 2.41 -22.05
CA ARG A 324 14.00 1.44 -23.14
C ARG A 324 14.20 -0.02 -22.71
N GLU A 325 15.27 -0.30 -22.00
CA GLU A 325 15.59 -1.67 -21.52
C GLU A 325 14.57 -2.16 -20.48
N GLN A 326 14.09 -1.27 -19.64
CA GLN A 326 13.01 -1.55 -18.69
C GLN A 326 11.75 -2.02 -19.42
N TYR A 327 11.29 -1.25 -20.40
CA TYR A 327 10.06 -1.55 -21.12
C TYR A 327 10.20 -2.78 -22.01
N ARG A 328 11.36 -2.96 -22.68
CA ARG A 328 11.63 -4.16 -23.45
C ARG A 328 11.49 -5.43 -22.59
N ARG A 329 12.03 -5.44 -21.37
CA ARG A 329 11.89 -6.55 -20.44
C ARG A 329 10.42 -6.77 -20.00
N TRP A 330 9.68 -5.70 -19.76
CA TRP A 330 8.27 -5.82 -19.38
C TRP A 330 7.38 -6.27 -20.53
N GLN A 331 7.67 -5.88 -21.76
CA GLN A 331 7.04 -6.37 -22.97
C GLN A 331 7.27 -7.87 -23.14
N ASP A 332 8.51 -8.32 -22.99
CA ASP A 332 8.85 -9.73 -23.06
C ASP A 332 8.08 -10.56 -22.00
N TRP A 333 7.99 -10.08 -20.78
CA TRP A 333 7.19 -10.76 -19.76
C TRP A 333 5.69 -10.76 -20.11
N ARG A 334 5.14 -9.69 -20.62
CA ARG A 334 3.73 -9.63 -21.02
C ARG A 334 3.41 -10.65 -22.10
N ASP A 335 4.34 -10.85 -23.03
CA ASP A 335 4.12 -11.66 -24.21
C ASP A 335 4.49 -13.17 -23.99
N HIS A 336 5.37 -13.50 -23.04
CA HIS A 336 5.95 -14.84 -22.88
C HIS A 336 5.86 -15.46 -21.47
N SER A 337 5.19 -14.82 -20.54
CA SER A 337 5.13 -15.31 -19.15
C SER A 337 3.88 -16.15 -18.85
N ALA A 338 3.72 -16.49 -17.57
CA ALA A 338 2.51 -17.13 -17.05
C ALA A 338 1.21 -16.37 -17.33
N LEU A 339 1.28 -15.09 -17.70
CA LEU A 339 0.12 -14.26 -18.05
C LEU A 339 -0.60 -14.78 -19.30
N THR A 340 0.10 -15.45 -20.21
CA THR A 340 -0.44 -15.98 -21.47
C THR A 340 -1.02 -17.39 -21.32
N ARG A 341 -0.79 -18.06 -20.17
CA ARG A 341 -1.24 -19.44 -19.94
C ARG A 341 -2.68 -19.45 -19.41
N PRO A 342 -3.55 -20.36 -19.88
CA PRO A 342 -4.85 -20.58 -19.23
C PRO A 342 -4.66 -20.95 -17.76
N LEU A 343 -5.60 -20.50 -16.91
CA LEU A 343 -5.67 -21.01 -15.55
C LEU A 343 -5.94 -22.52 -15.64
N ALA A 344 -5.06 -23.32 -15.05
CA ALA A 344 -5.36 -24.74 -14.88
C ALA A 344 -6.69 -24.82 -14.11
N SER A 345 -7.65 -25.58 -14.66
CA SER A 345 -8.89 -25.87 -13.94
C SER A 345 -8.52 -26.43 -12.58
N ALA A 346 -9.03 -25.80 -11.53
CA ALA A 346 -8.83 -26.31 -10.17
C ALA A 346 -9.30 -27.77 -10.09
N PRO A 347 -8.52 -28.65 -9.42
CA PRO A 347 -8.92 -30.06 -9.21
C PRO A 347 -10.19 -30.19 -8.40
#